data_af5bed90c59b4b912d268a10f978a8d5
#
_entry.id   af5bed90c59b4b912d268a10f978a8d5
#
_cell.length_a   1.000
_cell.length_b   1.000
_cell.length_c   1.000
_cell.angle_alpha   90.00
_cell.angle_beta   90.00
_cell.angle_gamma   90.00
#
_symmetry.space_group_name_H-M   'P 1'
#
loop_
_entity.id
_entity.type
_entity.pdbx_description
1 polymer ?
#
loop_
_entity_poly.entity_id
_entity_poly.type
_entity_poly.pdbx_seq_one_letter_code
_entity_poly.pdbx_strand_id
1 'polypeptide(L)'
;MEISGWGRYPKIDAEVILPKTGSACASALKDPGLLIPRGLGRSYGDSSLASTVLETTELQYFQEFDPETGALACDAGVSLYEILNVFIPQGWFLPVTSGTRFVTVGGAIASDIHGKNHHVDGTFCEHVLSFDIALGNGEIVTASPTQNLDLFHATCGGMGLTGIIIAARIRLKPITSSDILETTIKAPNLDAVLDGFEKYIGSTYSVAWIDCLAKGADLGRSLLMIGEHATDGGLKVSSKKPITIPMDAPTQLLNPLTIKAFNALYYGKVLQTEQSRRTSFETYFYPLDQMLHWNRLYGKPGFLQYQFVIPTATGREGMRRILEEITESGQGSFLAVLKAFGKQNENYLSFPVEGYTLALDFKVTPSIFKLLDRLDELVLQYGGRLYLAKDARMTELTFKASYPRWQEFEAVRSKYHAIGKFASLQSKRLGLA
;
A
#
# COMPACT_ATOMS: atom_id res chain seq x y z
N MET A 1 22.23 2.09 -12.85
CA MET A 1 21.60 3.38 -12.61
C MET A 1 21.16 3.49 -11.16
N GLU A 2 21.14 4.73 -10.54
CA GLU A 2 20.63 4.89 -9.17
C GLU A 2 19.12 4.70 -9.15
N ILE A 3 18.63 3.81 -8.29
CA ILE A 3 17.22 3.55 -8.05
C ILE A 3 16.87 3.60 -6.55
N SER A 4 15.61 3.81 -6.25
CA SER A 4 15.06 3.79 -4.88
C SER A 4 13.60 3.38 -4.92
N GLY A 5 13.01 3.06 -3.76
CA GLY A 5 11.56 3.06 -3.56
C GLY A 5 10.99 4.48 -3.51
N TRP A 6 9.68 4.60 -3.31
CA TRP A 6 8.99 5.91 -3.25
C TRP A 6 9.47 6.79 -2.10
N GLY A 7 9.89 6.18 -0.99
CA GLY A 7 10.46 6.88 0.17
C GLY A 7 11.84 7.50 -0.09
N ARG A 8 12.50 7.17 -1.21
CA ARG A 8 13.85 7.61 -1.58
C ARG A 8 14.94 7.15 -0.61
N TYR A 9 14.65 6.10 0.17
CA TYR A 9 15.56 5.45 1.11
C TYR A 9 15.25 3.94 1.18
N PRO A 10 16.27 3.05 1.09
CA PRO A 10 17.62 3.36 0.64
C PRO A 10 17.69 3.69 -0.85
N LYS A 11 18.87 4.13 -1.32
CA LYS A 11 19.22 4.28 -2.72
C LYS A 11 20.34 3.33 -3.05
N ILE A 12 20.29 2.74 -4.24
CA ILE A 12 21.31 1.81 -4.72
C ILE A 12 21.58 2.01 -6.20
N ASP A 13 22.77 1.63 -6.64
CA ASP A 13 23.04 1.41 -8.06
C ASP A 13 22.61 0.00 -8.45
N ALA A 14 21.84 -0.10 -9.55
CA ALA A 14 21.32 -1.37 -10.05
C ALA A 14 21.44 -1.46 -11.57
N GLU A 15 21.60 -2.68 -12.05
CA GLU A 15 21.30 -3.06 -13.42
C GLU A 15 19.78 -3.21 -13.57
N VAL A 16 19.20 -2.60 -14.60
CA VAL A 16 17.76 -2.65 -14.85
C VAL A 16 17.51 -3.32 -16.20
N ILE A 17 16.79 -4.44 -16.17
CA ILE A 17 16.34 -5.20 -17.34
C ILE A 17 14.89 -4.77 -17.63
N LEU A 18 14.57 -4.42 -18.87
CA LEU A 18 13.26 -3.94 -19.33
C LEU A 18 12.69 -4.88 -20.40
N PRO A 19 12.13 -6.04 -20.02
CA PRO A 19 11.52 -6.97 -20.96
C PRO A 19 10.20 -6.43 -21.51
N LYS A 20 9.95 -6.64 -22.82
CA LYS A 20 8.74 -6.19 -23.50
C LYS A 20 7.66 -7.28 -23.63
N THR A 21 7.98 -8.50 -23.27
CA THR A 21 7.06 -9.65 -23.39
C THR A 21 7.25 -10.61 -22.21
N GLY A 22 6.23 -11.40 -21.90
CA GLY A 22 6.34 -12.45 -20.89
C GLY A 22 7.42 -13.50 -21.21
N SER A 23 7.61 -13.83 -22.48
CA SER A 23 8.68 -14.74 -22.92
C SER A 23 10.08 -14.12 -22.70
N ALA A 24 10.22 -12.81 -22.85
CA ALA A 24 11.48 -12.12 -22.54
C ALA A 24 11.76 -12.13 -21.02
N CYS A 25 10.73 -11.99 -20.17
CA CYS A 25 10.84 -12.19 -18.72
C CYS A 25 11.36 -13.58 -18.37
N ALA A 26 10.75 -14.63 -18.94
CA ALA A 26 11.15 -16.02 -18.73
C ALA A 26 12.57 -16.30 -19.25
N SER A 27 12.96 -15.66 -20.36
CA SER A 27 14.31 -15.81 -20.93
C SER A 27 15.38 -15.17 -20.02
N ALA A 28 15.10 -14.00 -19.42
CA ALA A 28 16.02 -13.36 -18.49
C ALA A 28 16.27 -14.19 -17.22
N LEU A 29 15.38 -15.11 -16.88
CA LEU A 29 15.55 -16.03 -15.76
C LEU A 29 16.52 -17.18 -16.02
N LYS A 30 16.93 -17.40 -17.27
CA LYS A 30 17.93 -18.41 -17.64
C LYS A 30 19.36 -17.96 -17.28
N ASP A 31 19.58 -16.65 -17.21
CA ASP A 31 20.86 -16.09 -16.81
C ASP A 31 21.11 -16.35 -15.31
N PRO A 32 22.34 -16.71 -14.91
CA PRO A 32 22.65 -16.94 -13.52
C PRO A 32 22.59 -15.62 -12.72
N GLY A 33 22.22 -15.72 -11.46
CA GLY A 33 22.22 -14.59 -10.53
C GLY A 33 20.84 -14.27 -9.91
N LEU A 34 20.91 -13.46 -8.88
CA LEU A 34 19.73 -13.01 -8.14
C LEU A 34 19.16 -11.74 -8.78
N LEU A 35 17.85 -11.69 -8.90
CA LEU A 35 17.13 -10.49 -9.33
C LEU A 35 15.83 -10.31 -8.52
N ILE A 36 15.20 -9.15 -8.66
CA ILE A 36 13.86 -8.88 -8.13
C ILE A 36 12.99 -8.24 -9.20
N PRO A 37 11.73 -8.68 -9.41
CA PRO A 37 10.79 -7.96 -10.26
C PRO A 37 10.38 -6.64 -9.61
N ARG A 38 10.17 -5.63 -10.47
CA ARG A 38 9.79 -4.28 -10.08
C ARG A 38 8.74 -3.72 -11.04
N GLY A 39 7.67 -3.12 -10.51
CA GLY A 39 6.75 -2.29 -11.26
C GLY A 39 7.17 -0.82 -11.22
N LEU A 40 6.24 0.10 -10.98
CA LEU A 40 6.49 1.56 -10.91
C LEU A 40 7.28 2.02 -9.65
N GLY A 41 7.83 1.12 -8.85
CA GLY A 41 8.66 1.44 -7.68
C GLY A 41 7.93 2.23 -6.59
N ARG A 42 6.65 1.95 -6.38
CA ARG A 42 5.80 2.66 -5.40
C ARG A 42 5.84 2.09 -3.99
N SER A 43 6.49 0.95 -3.77
CA SER A 43 6.88 0.53 -2.43
C SER A 43 7.81 1.57 -1.81
N TYR A 44 7.67 1.81 -0.50
CA TYR A 44 8.40 2.93 0.14
C TYR A 44 9.84 2.57 0.48
N GLY A 45 10.11 1.30 0.81
CA GLY A 45 11.41 0.80 1.21
C GLY A 45 12.15 0.03 0.11
N ASP A 46 12.69 -1.08 0.49
CA ASP A 46 13.69 -1.84 -0.25
C ASP A 46 13.19 -3.18 -0.82
N SER A 47 11.86 -3.40 -0.81
CA SER A 47 11.25 -4.66 -1.27
C SER A 47 11.44 -4.95 -2.78
N SER A 48 11.65 -3.92 -3.61
CA SER A 48 11.90 -4.06 -5.05
C SER A 48 13.25 -3.46 -5.45
N LEU A 49 14.26 -3.59 -4.56
CA LEU A 49 15.63 -3.12 -4.77
C LEU A 49 16.62 -4.30 -4.66
N ALA A 50 17.44 -4.47 -5.68
CA ALA A 50 18.53 -5.45 -5.75
C ALA A 50 19.60 -4.95 -6.74
N SER A 51 20.77 -5.61 -6.77
CA SER A 51 21.82 -5.32 -7.77
C SER A 51 21.32 -5.48 -9.21
N THR A 52 20.41 -6.43 -9.44
CA THR A 52 19.73 -6.61 -10.73
C THR A 52 18.22 -6.54 -10.49
N VAL A 53 17.54 -5.71 -11.25
CA VAL A 53 16.09 -5.48 -11.19
C VAL A 53 15.49 -5.76 -12.56
N LEU A 54 14.41 -6.54 -12.61
CA LEU A 54 13.63 -6.74 -13.82
C LEU A 54 12.36 -5.89 -13.72
N GLU A 55 12.31 -4.79 -14.48
CA GLU A 55 11.19 -3.86 -14.46
C GLU A 55 10.12 -4.26 -15.48
N THR A 56 8.87 -4.47 -15.01
CA THR A 56 7.77 -5.00 -15.82
C THR A 56 6.90 -3.91 -16.47
N THR A 57 7.33 -2.66 -16.45
CA THR A 57 6.54 -1.50 -16.92
C THR A 57 6.30 -1.49 -18.43
N GLU A 58 7.09 -2.24 -19.22
CA GLU A 58 6.85 -2.44 -20.65
C GLU A 58 5.80 -3.51 -20.98
N LEU A 59 5.34 -4.30 -19.99
CA LEU A 59 4.22 -5.21 -20.12
C LEU A 59 2.92 -4.43 -19.83
N GLN A 60 2.33 -3.79 -20.85
CA GLN A 60 1.30 -2.77 -20.66
C GLN A 60 0.05 -2.91 -21.53
N TYR A 61 -0.24 -4.13 -22.00
CA TYR A 61 -1.41 -4.36 -22.86
C TYR A 61 -2.63 -4.82 -22.07
N PHE A 62 -3.80 -4.25 -22.41
CA PHE A 62 -5.08 -4.86 -22.11
C PHE A 62 -5.31 -6.00 -23.10
N GLN A 63 -5.64 -7.19 -22.60
CA GLN A 63 -5.78 -8.40 -23.42
C GLN A 63 -7.24 -8.70 -23.71
N GLU A 64 -8.10 -8.71 -22.69
CA GLU A 64 -9.51 -9.06 -22.81
C GLU A 64 -10.33 -8.31 -21.72
N PHE A 65 -11.55 -7.94 -22.05
CA PHE A 65 -12.51 -7.45 -21.08
C PHE A 65 -13.89 -8.04 -21.34
N ASP A 66 -14.47 -8.61 -20.30
CA ASP A 66 -15.83 -9.13 -20.31
C ASP A 66 -16.77 -8.13 -19.63
N PRO A 67 -17.64 -7.42 -20.38
CA PRO A 67 -18.54 -6.42 -19.83
C PRO A 67 -19.73 -7.01 -19.05
N GLU A 68 -19.96 -8.34 -19.11
CA GLU A 68 -21.04 -8.97 -18.34
C GLU A 68 -20.58 -9.27 -16.91
N THR A 69 -19.34 -9.70 -16.75
CA THR A 69 -18.79 -10.11 -15.45
C THR A 69 -17.81 -9.10 -14.83
N GLY A 70 -17.36 -8.12 -15.60
CA GLY A 70 -16.32 -7.17 -15.20
C GLY A 70 -14.92 -7.80 -15.14
N ALA A 71 -14.71 -8.97 -15.74
CA ALA A 71 -13.40 -9.62 -15.74
C ALA A 71 -12.48 -8.96 -16.78
N LEU A 72 -11.35 -8.44 -16.30
CA LEU A 72 -10.31 -7.81 -17.10
C LEU A 72 -9.04 -8.67 -17.08
N ALA A 73 -8.56 -9.09 -18.25
CA ALA A 73 -7.24 -9.67 -18.44
C ALA A 73 -6.28 -8.59 -18.99
N CYS A 74 -5.13 -8.43 -18.34
CA CYS A 74 -4.13 -7.45 -18.75
C CYS A 74 -2.73 -7.90 -18.33
N ASP A 75 -1.73 -7.30 -18.95
CA ASP A 75 -0.33 -7.47 -18.58
C ASP A 75 -0.06 -6.90 -17.17
N ALA A 76 0.92 -7.46 -16.47
CA ALA A 76 1.24 -7.12 -15.09
C ALA A 76 1.80 -5.70 -14.91
N GLY A 77 2.34 -5.08 -15.96
CA GLY A 77 2.85 -3.71 -15.97
C GLY A 77 1.77 -2.64 -16.16
N VAL A 78 0.55 -3.01 -16.57
CA VAL A 78 -0.58 -2.08 -16.64
C VAL A 78 -0.81 -1.45 -15.27
N SER A 79 -0.93 -0.12 -15.24
CA SER A 79 -1.16 0.61 -13.99
C SER A 79 -2.64 0.72 -13.64
N LEU A 80 -2.94 0.85 -12.34
CA LEU A 80 -4.30 1.12 -11.89
C LEU A 80 -4.81 2.47 -12.46
N TYR A 81 -3.91 3.41 -12.75
CA TYR A 81 -4.24 4.67 -13.44
C TYR A 81 -4.82 4.43 -14.84
N GLU A 82 -4.20 3.55 -15.63
CA GLU A 82 -4.67 3.20 -16.99
C GLU A 82 -6.00 2.48 -16.94
N ILE A 83 -6.17 1.53 -16.01
CA ILE A 83 -7.44 0.83 -15.80
C ILE A 83 -8.57 1.83 -15.50
N LEU A 84 -8.36 2.74 -14.56
CA LEU A 84 -9.38 3.73 -14.20
C LEU A 84 -9.73 4.66 -15.36
N ASN A 85 -8.74 5.09 -16.15
CA ASN A 85 -8.99 5.97 -17.30
C ASN A 85 -9.82 5.29 -18.40
N VAL A 86 -9.59 3.98 -18.63
CA VAL A 86 -10.27 3.23 -19.69
C VAL A 86 -11.65 2.76 -19.23
N PHE A 87 -11.79 2.30 -17.99
CA PHE A 87 -12.98 1.56 -17.57
C PHE A 87 -13.99 2.38 -16.75
N ILE A 88 -13.60 3.51 -16.12
CA ILE A 88 -14.60 4.39 -15.47
C ILE A 88 -15.65 4.91 -16.47
N PRO A 89 -15.25 5.39 -17.69
CA PRO A 89 -16.26 5.82 -18.68
C PRO A 89 -17.22 4.71 -19.14
N GLN A 90 -16.85 3.45 -18.90
CA GLN A 90 -17.64 2.26 -19.22
C GLN A 90 -18.46 1.73 -18.02
N GLY A 91 -18.43 2.43 -16.88
CA GLY A 91 -19.20 2.03 -15.69
C GLY A 91 -18.47 1.04 -14.77
N TRP A 92 -17.13 0.95 -14.84
CA TRP A 92 -16.37 0.02 -14.02
C TRP A 92 -15.31 0.73 -13.19
N PHE A 93 -15.07 0.24 -11.98
CA PHE A 93 -14.09 0.74 -11.03
C PHE A 93 -13.26 -0.40 -10.45
N LEU A 94 -12.11 -0.09 -9.86
CA LEU A 94 -11.31 -1.06 -9.12
C LEU A 94 -12.05 -1.50 -7.84
N PRO A 95 -12.14 -2.79 -7.55
CA PRO A 95 -12.78 -3.27 -6.32
C PRO A 95 -12.01 -2.81 -5.08
N VAL A 96 -10.68 -2.84 -5.16
CA VAL A 96 -9.76 -2.37 -4.12
C VAL A 96 -8.68 -1.50 -4.76
N THR A 97 -8.36 -0.37 -4.12
CA THR A 97 -7.30 0.53 -4.58
C THR A 97 -6.51 1.12 -3.42
N SER A 98 -5.21 1.31 -3.63
CA SER A 98 -4.32 1.97 -2.65
C SER A 98 -4.48 3.49 -2.65
N GLY A 99 -3.73 4.21 -1.81
CA GLY A 99 -3.72 5.68 -1.75
C GLY A 99 -3.08 6.36 -2.97
N THR A 100 -2.58 5.61 -3.94
CA THR A 100 -2.11 6.08 -5.25
C THR A 100 -2.56 5.12 -6.34
N ARG A 101 -2.91 5.65 -7.51
CA ARG A 101 -3.24 4.86 -8.69
C ARG A 101 -2.03 4.53 -9.57
N PHE A 102 -0.86 5.08 -9.24
CA PHE A 102 0.40 4.86 -9.97
C PHE A 102 1.12 3.61 -9.46
N VAL A 103 0.43 2.48 -9.39
CA VAL A 103 0.97 1.14 -9.11
C VAL A 103 0.58 0.22 -10.25
N THR A 104 1.43 -0.76 -10.57
CA THR A 104 1.12 -1.78 -11.59
C THR A 104 0.25 -2.88 -11.01
N VAL A 105 -0.49 -3.60 -11.86
CA VAL A 105 -1.29 -4.77 -11.46
C VAL A 105 -0.41 -5.83 -10.79
N GLY A 106 0.76 -6.15 -11.37
CA GLY A 106 1.70 -7.10 -10.76
C GLY A 106 2.22 -6.62 -9.40
N GLY A 107 2.51 -5.30 -9.26
CA GLY A 107 2.89 -4.71 -7.97
C GLY A 107 1.76 -4.71 -6.94
N ALA A 108 0.51 -4.51 -7.37
CA ALA A 108 -0.67 -4.58 -6.53
C ALA A 108 -0.89 -6.00 -5.96
N ILE A 109 -0.73 -7.03 -6.81
CA ILE A 109 -0.79 -8.44 -6.41
C ILE A 109 0.37 -8.79 -5.46
N ALA A 110 1.61 -8.47 -5.85
CA ALA A 110 2.80 -8.79 -5.05
C ALA A 110 2.80 -8.14 -3.67
N SER A 111 2.12 -7.00 -3.49
CA SER A 111 1.99 -6.31 -2.21
C SER A 111 0.67 -6.61 -1.50
N ASP A 112 -0.22 -7.37 -2.11
CA ASP A 112 -1.62 -7.59 -1.68
C ASP A 112 -2.23 -6.31 -1.12
N ILE A 113 -2.30 -5.28 -2.01
CA ILE A 113 -2.69 -3.93 -1.58
C ILE A 113 -4.09 -3.91 -0.98
N HIS A 114 -4.29 -3.01 -0.03
CA HIS A 114 -5.57 -2.77 0.63
C HIS A 114 -6.04 -1.33 0.43
N GLY A 115 -7.35 -1.15 0.47
CA GLY A 115 -8.02 0.13 0.27
C GLY A 115 -8.63 0.73 1.54
N LYS A 116 -9.54 1.69 1.33
CA LYS A 116 -10.41 2.27 2.35
C LYS A 116 -11.62 1.39 2.66
N ASN A 117 -11.77 0.30 1.91
CA ASN A 117 -12.89 -0.64 1.96
C ASN A 117 -12.46 -2.05 2.40
N HIS A 118 -11.30 -2.20 3.03
CA HIS A 118 -10.82 -3.52 3.42
C HIS A 118 -11.80 -4.28 4.33
N HIS A 119 -12.52 -3.59 5.19
CA HIS A 119 -13.52 -4.18 6.09
C HIS A 119 -14.76 -4.73 5.37
N VAL A 120 -14.97 -4.37 4.08
CA VAL A 120 -16.07 -4.84 3.23
C VAL A 120 -15.57 -5.73 2.08
N ASP A 121 -14.59 -5.23 1.31
CA ASP A 121 -14.14 -5.83 0.05
C ASP A 121 -12.79 -6.58 0.17
N GLY A 122 -12.16 -6.58 1.36
CA GLY A 122 -10.87 -7.25 1.59
C GLY A 122 -9.69 -6.59 0.89
N THR A 123 -8.75 -7.42 0.41
CA THR A 123 -7.55 -7.00 -0.32
C THR A 123 -7.74 -7.10 -1.83
N PHE A 124 -6.78 -6.58 -2.58
CA PHE A 124 -6.78 -6.65 -4.04
C PHE A 124 -6.78 -8.09 -4.56
N CYS A 125 -6.05 -8.99 -3.89
CA CYS A 125 -5.92 -10.38 -4.34
C CYS A 125 -7.21 -11.20 -4.18
N GLU A 126 -8.17 -10.78 -3.35
CA GLU A 126 -9.50 -11.40 -3.27
C GLU A 126 -10.34 -11.17 -4.54
N HIS A 127 -9.92 -10.22 -5.38
CA HIS A 127 -10.53 -9.92 -6.69
C HIS A 127 -9.66 -10.37 -7.88
N VAL A 128 -8.55 -11.07 -7.63
CA VAL A 128 -7.72 -11.68 -8.67
C VAL A 128 -8.26 -13.06 -9.01
N LEU A 129 -8.63 -13.26 -10.27
CA LEU A 129 -9.17 -14.52 -10.79
C LEU A 129 -8.04 -15.51 -11.11
N SER A 130 -6.94 -15.00 -11.69
CA SER A 130 -5.73 -15.76 -11.98
C SER A 130 -4.59 -14.81 -12.32
N PHE A 131 -3.38 -15.31 -12.34
CA PHE A 131 -2.23 -14.65 -12.96
C PHE A 131 -1.27 -15.68 -13.56
N ASP A 132 -0.54 -15.25 -14.59
CA ASP A 132 0.57 -16.00 -15.16
C ASP A 132 1.88 -15.49 -14.56
N ILE A 133 2.73 -16.42 -14.12
CA ILE A 133 3.97 -16.12 -13.41
C ILE A 133 5.14 -16.92 -14.03
N ALA A 134 6.26 -16.24 -14.31
CA ALA A 134 7.50 -16.88 -14.68
C ALA A 134 8.27 -17.28 -13.42
N LEU A 135 8.51 -18.57 -13.26
CA LEU A 135 9.22 -19.20 -12.16
C LEU A 135 10.74 -19.08 -12.30
N GLY A 136 11.48 -19.33 -11.22
CA GLY A 136 12.95 -19.22 -11.21
C GLY A 136 13.69 -20.10 -12.23
N ASN A 137 13.07 -21.16 -12.72
CA ASN A 137 13.57 -22.04 -13.80
C ASN A 137 13.21 -21.55 -15.21
N GLY A 138 12.46 -20.43 -15.34
CA GLY A 138 11.99 -19.88 -16.61
C GLY A 138 10.70 -20.49 -17.14
N GLU A 139 10.06 -21.42 -16.42
CA GLU A 139 8.74 -21.93 -16.75
C GLU A 139 7.68 -20.88 -16.45
N ILE A 140 6.65 -20.78 -17.31
CA ILE A 140 5.49 -19.93 -17.08
C ILE A 140 4.33 -20.83 -16.68
N VAL A 141 3.74 -20.53 -15.52
CA VAL A 141 2.59 -21.26 -14.99
C VAL A 141 1.47 -20.30 -14.61
N THR A 142 0.23 -20.78 -14.67
CA THR A 142 -0.93 -20.04 -14.19
C THR A 142 -1.22 -20.43 -12.73
N ALA A 143 -1.45 -19.43 -11.88
CA ALA A 143 -1.92 -19.60 -10.51
C ALA A 143 -3.27 -18.92 -10.30
N SER A 144 -4.16 -19.57 -9.55
CA SER A 144 -5.51 -19.10 -9.26
C SER A 144 -6.03 -19.72 -7.95
N PRO A 145 -7.20 -19.31 -7.42
CA PRO A 145 -7.84 -19.99 -6.30
C PRO A 145 -8.18 -21.47 -6.51
N THR A 146 -8.10 -21.97 -7.76
CA THR A 146 -8.42 -23.37 -8.11
C THR A 146 -7.25 -24.11 -8.78
N GLN A 147 -6.14 -23.43 -9.07
CA GLN A 147 -4.97 -24.01 -9.73
C GLN A 147 -3.68 -23.45 -9.14
N ASN A 148 -2.73 -24.31 -8.74
CA ASN A 148 -1.50 -23.91 -8.06
C ASN A 148 -1.79 -22.97 -6.86
N LEU A 149 -2.74 -23.37 -6.02
CA LEU A 149 -3.30 -22.56 -4.94
C LEU A 149 -2.24 -22.09 -3.94
N ASP A 150 -1.27 -22.95 -3.62
CA ASP A 150 -0.16 -22.60 -2.73
C ASP A 150 0.72 -21.50 -3.33
N LEU A 151 1.00 -21.56 -4.64
CA LEU A 151 1.72 -20.51 -5.37
C LEU A 151 0.89 -19.22 -5.42
N PHE A 152 -0.44 -19.32 -5.61
CA PHE A 152 -1.34 -18.18 -5.58
C PHE A 152 -1.24 -17.45 -4.23
N HIS A 153 -1.41 -18.15 -3.12
CA HIS A 153 -1.33 -17.57 -1.78
C HIS A 153 0.07 -17.06 -1.42
N ALA A 154 1.14 -17.67 -1.94
CA ALA A 154 2.49 -17.20 -1.72
C ALA A 154 2.82 -15.94 -2.54
N THR A 155 2.29 -15.82 -3.75
CA THR A 155 2.55 -14.68 -4.64
C THR A 155 1.78 -13.43 -4.19
N CYS A 156 0.54 -13.61 -3.76
CA CYS A 156 -0.29 -12.55 -3.19
C CYS A 156 0.32 -12.04 -1.87
N GLY A 157 0.92 -10.84 -1.90
CA GLY A 157 1.66 -10.28 -0.76
C GLY A 157 3.11 -10.76 -0.63
N GLY A 158 3.59 -11.63 -1.52
CA GLY A 158 4.93 -12.22 -1.48
C GLY A 158 6.07 -11.33 -1.96
N MET A 159 5.85 -10.04 -2.13
CA MET A 159 6.84 -9.02 -2.48
C MET A 159 7.70 -9.34 -3.72
N GLY A 160 7.17 -10.15 -4.66
CA GLY A 160 7.90 -10.54 -5.88
C GLY A 160 8.93 -11.65 -5.66
N LEU A 161 8.92 -12.33 -4.52
CA LEU A 161 9.91 -13.36 -4.17
C LEU A 161 9.56 -14.76 -4.69
N THR A 162 8.41 -14.93 -5.35
CA THR A 162 7.94 -16.22 -5.90
C THR A 162 8.16 -16.35 -7.40
N GLY A 163 8.30 -15.22 -8.11
CA GLY A 163 8.42 -15.18 -9.57
C GLY A 163 8.08 -13.82 -10.13
N ILE A 164 8.10 -13.71 -11.47
CA ILE A 164 7.73 -12.51 -12.20
C ILE A 164 6.31 -12.67 -12.71
N ILE A 165 5.36 -11.90 -12.14
CA ILE A 165 3.98 -11.86 -12.67
C ILE A 165 4.02 -11.20 -14.05
N ILE A 166 3.48 -11.91 -15.06
CA ILE A 166 3.49 -11.49 -16.47
C ILE A 166 2.16 -10.85 -16.86
N ALA A 167 1.06 -11.52 -16.53
CA ALA A 167 -0.29 -11.10 -16.81
C ALA A 167 -1.22 -11.48 -15.66
N ALA A 168 -2.35 -10.81 -15.53
CA ALA A 168 -3.36 -11.15 -14.53
C ALA A 168 -4.77 -10.97 -15.07
N ARG A 169 -5.71 -11.76 -14.55
CA ARG A 169 -7.14 -11.59 -14.73
C ARG A 169 -7.75 -11.16 -13.40
N ILE A 170 -8.37 -9.98 -13.39
CA ILE A 170 -8.96 -9.34 -12.21
C ILE A 170 -10.43 -9.04 -12.46
N ARG A 171 -11.23 -8.97 -11.39
CA ARG A 171 -12.64 -8.58 -11.47
C ARG A 171 -12.79 -7.11 -11.09
N LEU A 172 -13.36 -6.30 -11.99
CA LEU A 172 -13.73 -4.92 -11.73
C LEU A 172 -15.09 -4.84 -11.04
N LYS A 173 -15.37 -3.72 -10.36
CA LYS A 173 -16.63 -3.44 -9.65
C LYS A 173 -17.50 -2.50 -10.51
N PRO A 174 -18.79 -2.81 -10.76
CA PRO A 174 -19.65 -1.91 -11.50
C PRO A 174 -19.98 -0.64 -10.68
N ILE A 175 -20.02 0.50 -11.36
CA ILE A 175 -20.39 1.79 -10.78
C ILE A 175 -21.36 2.53 -11.69
N THR A 176 -22.24 3.34 -11.11
CA THR A 176 -23.16 4.22 -11.83
C THR A 176 -22.65 5.67 -11.89
N SER A 177 -21.72 6.03 -11.00
CA SER A 177 -21.12 7.35 -10.95
C SER A 177 -19.66 7.27 -10.48
N SER A 178 -18.79 8.12 -11.04
CA SER A 178 -17.42 8.31 -10.55
C SER A 178 -17.32 9.25 -9.35
N ASP A 179 -18.40 9.92 -8.97
CA ASP A 179 -18.43 10.76 -7.79
C ASP A 179 -18.61 9.95 -6.52
N ILE A 180 -18.07 10.47 -5.43
CA ILE A 180 -18.20 9.91 -4.08
C ILE A 180 -19.04 10.88 -3.22
N LEU A 181 -20.03 10.33 -2.55
CA LEU A 181 -20.73 11.01 -1.46
C LEU A 181 -19.90 10.82 -0.19
N GLU A 182 -19.19 11.87 0.20
CA GLU A 182 -18.29 11.86 1.35
C GLU A 182 -18.96 12.52 2.55
N THR A 183 -18.98 11.84 3.69
CA THR A 183 -19.32 12.42 5.00
C THR A 183 -18.08 12.48 5.87
N THR A 184 -17.67 13.67 6.26
CA THR A 184 -16.55 13.91 7.19
C THR A 184 -17.08 14.13 8.59
N ILE A 185 -16.57 13.35 9.55
CA ILE A 185 -16.94 13.40 10.97
C ILE A 185 -15.70 13.87 11.76
N LYS A 186 -15.89 14.91 12.56
CA LYS A 186 -14.83 15.48 13.40
C LYS A 186 -14.78 14.76 14.75
N ALA A 187 -13.80 13.88 14.93
CA ALA A 187 -13.59 13.13 16.15
C ALA A 187 -12.61 13.89 17.08
N PRO A 188 -12.99 14.20 18.33
CA PRO A 188 -12.16 14.99 19.25
C PRO A 188 -10.94 14.22 19.79
N ASN A 189 -10.95 12.90 19.79
CA ASN A 189 -9.88 12.06 20.32
C ASN A 189 -9.89 10.66 19.66
N LEU A 190 -8.96 9.80 20.10
CA LEU A 190 -8.80 8.43 19.60
C LEU A 190 -10.07 7.59 19.81
N ASP A 191 -10.66 7.62 21.01
CA ASP A 191 -11.83 6.79 21.30
C ASP A 191 -12.99 7.16 20.36
N ALA A 192 -13.25 8.45 20.16
CA ALA A 192 -14.30 8.94 19.30
C ALA A 192 -14.11 8.51 17.82
N VAL A 193 -12.87 8.45 17.31
CA VAL A 193 -12.65 7.97 15.94
C VAL A 193 -12.79 6.47 15.83
N LEU A 194 -12.35 5.70 16.84
CA LEU A 194 -12.53 4.24 16.85
C LEU A 194 -14.02 3.86 16.97
N ASP A 195 -14.78 4.53 17.85
CA ASP A 195 -16.25 4.39 17.92
C ASP A 195 -16.92 4.78 16.60
N GLY A 196 -16.38 5.80 15.91
CA GLY A 196 -16.82 6.19 14.58
C GLY A 196 -16.64 5.06 13.55
N PHE A 197 -15.50 4.40 13.50
CA PHE A 197 -15.29 3.24 12.61
C PHE A 197 -16.28 2.12 12.91
N GLU A 198 -16.52 1.80 14.19
CA GLU A 198 -17.49 0.79 14.59
C GLU A 198 -18.93 1.16 14.20
N LYS A 199 -19.33 2.42 14.43
CA LYS A 199 -20.65 2.93 14.07
C LYS A 199 -20.93 2.85 12.56
N TYR A 200 -19.91 3.14 11.74
CA TYR A 200 -20.04 3.18 10.28
C TYR A 200 -19.41 1.96 9.58
N ILE A 201 -19.32 0.84 10.28
CA ILE A 201 -18.71 -0.39 9.75
C ILE A 201 -19.40 -0.92 8.48
N GLY A 202 -20.66 -0.62 8.28
CA GLY A 202 -21.42 -1.00 7.09
C GLY A 202 -21.21 -0.10 5.86
N SER A 203 -20.46 1.01 5.99
CA SER A 203 -20.16 1.87 4.85
C SER A 203 -19.07 1.26 3.97
N THR A 204 -19.17 1.44 2.65
CA THR A 204 -18.22 0.86 1.71
C THR A 204 -16.79 1.36 1.95
N TYR A 205 -16.61 2.66 2.15
CA TYR A 205 -15.27 3.27 2.31
C TYR A 205 -15.19 4.05 3.61
N SER A 206 -14.14 3.78 4.40
CA SER A 206 -13.82 4.52 5.62
C SER A 206 -12.33 4.76 5.77
N VAL A 207 -11.95 5.97 6.17
CA VAL A 207 -10.57 6.37 6.44
C VAL A 207 -10.55 7.58 7.35
N ALA A 208 -9.59 7.70 8.25
CA ALA A 208 -9.40 8.91 9.03
C ALA A 208 -8.00 9.50 8.81
N TRP A 209 -7.95 10.82 8.68
CA TRP A 209 -6.75 11.57 8.96
C TRP A 209 -6.67 11.79 10.48
N ILE A 210 -5.49 11.58 11.08
CA ILE A 210 -5.28 11.68 12.52
C ILE A 210 -4.15 12.65 12.85
N ASP A 211 -4.32 13.50 13.87
CA ASP A 211 -3.27 14.35 14.43
C ASP A 211 -2.43 13.53 15.41
N CYS A 212 -1.29 13.02 14.94
CA CYS A 212 -0.39 12.20 15.76
C CYS A 212 0.47 13.01 16.77
N LEU A 213 0.31 14.34 16.85
CA LEU A 213 1.00 15.20 17.81
C LEU A 213 0.06 15.83 18.86
N ALA A 214 -1.24 15.58 18.76
CA ALA A 214 -2.20 16.00 19.78
C ALA A 214 -1.98 15.22 21.08
N LYS A 215 -2.18 15.87 22.24
CA LYS A 215 -1.88 15.32 23.57
C LYS A 215 -3.08 15.41 24.51
N GLY A 216 -3.03 14.63 25.59
CA GLY A 216 -4.03 14.69 26.65
C GLY A 216 -5.42 14.30 26.14
N ALA A 217 -6.44 15.10 26.43
CA ALA A 217 -7.81 14.84 26.01
C ALA A 217 -8.02 14.83 24.49
N ASP A 218 -7.11 15.48 23.74
CA ASP A 218 -7.15 15.55 22.28
C ASP A 218 -6.31 14.47 21.59
N LEU A 219 -5.69 13.53 22.33
CA LEU A 219 -4.85 12.48 21.77
C LEU A 219 -5.60 11.74 20.68
N GLY A 220 -5.04 11.73 19.46
CA GLY A 220 -5.63 11.04 18.31
C GLY A 220 -6.87 11.72 17.72
N ARG A 221 -7.09 13.04 17.97
CA ARG A 221 -8.17 13.78 17.29
C ARG A 221 -8.06 13.62 15.78
N SER A 222 -9.20 13.45 15.09
CA SER A 222 -9.21 12.95 13.72
C SER A 222 -10.34 13.56 12.89
N LEU A 223 -10.18 13.44 11.57
CA LEU A 223 -11.24 13.65 10.60
C LEU A 223 -11.56 12.29 9.95
N LEU A 224 -12.64 11.66 10.38
CA LEU A 224 -13.12 10.40 9.80
C LEU A 224 -13.95 10.71 8.56
N MET A 225 -13.58 10.12 7.44
CA MET A 225 -14.23 10.27 6.15
C MET A 225 -14.87 8.95 5.74
N ILE A 226 -16.18 8.96 5.62
CA ILE A 226 -17.00 7.85 5.12
C ILE A 226 -17.36 8.17 3.68
N GLY A 227 -17.38 7.18 2.80
CA GLY A 227 -17.68 7.41 1.38
C GLY A 227 -18.47 6.28 0.73
N GLU A 228 -19.35 6.68 -0.19
CA GLU A 228 -20.10 5.78 -1.07
C GLU A 228 -20.04 6.32 -2.49
N HIS A 229 -20.02 5.44 -3.51
CA HIS A 229 -20.27 5.90 -4.87
C HIS A 229 -21.66 6.53 -4.98
N ALA A 230 -21.75 7.69 -5.62
CA ALA A 230 -23.06 8.29 -5.91
C ALA A 230 -23.84 7.38 -6.87
N THR A 231 -25.16 7.36 -6.72
CA THR A 231 -26.07 6.59 -7.58
C THR A 231 -26.52 7.38 -8.81
N ASP A 232 -26.26 8.68 -8.82
CA ASP A 232 -26.55 9.63 -9.89
C ASP A 232 -25.27 10.37 -10.29
N GLY A 233 -25.28 10.99 -11.45
CA GLY A 233 -24.12 11.75 -11.97
C GLY A 233 -23.49 11.09 -13.18
N GLY A 234 -22.21 11.41 -13.44
CA GLY A 234 -21.51 10.98 -14.64
C GLY A 234 -20.33 10.05 -14.35
N LEU A 235 -19.95 9.30 -15.36
CA LEU A 235 -18.77 8.44 -15.38
C LEU A 235 -17.58 9.23 -15.97
N LYS A 236 -17.07 10.21 -15.21
CA LYS A 236 -16.04 11.15 -15.67
C LYS A 236 -14.71 10.87 -15.01
N VAL A 237 -13.66 10.93 -15.79
CA VAL A 237 -12.26 11.01 -15.31
C VAL A 237 -11.80 12.45 -15.47
N SER A 238 -11.14 13.02 -14.45
CA SER A 238 -10.68 14.41 -14.48
C SER A 238 -9.59 14.62 -15.55
N SER A 239 -9.75 15.67 -16.34
CA SER A 239 -8.74 16.14 -17.28
C SER A 239 -7.72 17.09 -16.64
N LYS A 240 -7.86 17.40 -15.34
CA LYS A 240 -6.95 18.33 -14.64
C LYS A 240 -5.56 17.72 -14.55
N LYS A 241 -4.57 18.48 -15.02
CA LYS A 241 -3.15 18.09 -14.87
C LYS A 241 -2.72 18.26 -13.42
N PRO A 242 -2.04 17.27 -12.82
CA PRO A 242 -1.51 17.41 -11.47
C PRO A 242 -0.40 18.48 -11.42
N ILE A 243 -0.24 19.09 -10.26
CA ILE A 243 0.82 20.06 -9.99
C ILE A 243 2.11 19.28 -9.74
N THR A 244 3.23 19.70 -10.33
CA THR A 244 4.54 19.08 -10.10
C THR A 244 5.31 19.83 -9.02
N ILE A 245 5.85 19.12 -8.03
CA ILE A 245 6.84 19.66 -7.10
C ILE A 245 8.21 19.67 -7.82
N PRO A 246 8.75 20.84 -8.19
CA PRO A 246 9.87 20.91 -9.14
C PRO A 246 11.21 20.50 -8.54
N MET A 247 11.41 20.72 -7.23
CA MET A 247 12.69 20.48 -6.55
C MET A 247 12.49 19.96 -5.14
N ASP A 248 13.57 19.43 -4.55
CA ASP A 248 13.58 19.00 -3.15
C ASP A 248 13.38 20.20 -2.23
N ALA A 249 12.44 20.07 -1.29
CA ALA A 249 12.23 21.07 -0.27
C ALA A 249 13.45 21.18 0.69
N PRO A 250 13.73 22.38 1.21
CA PRO A 250 14.71 22.54 2.27
C PRO A 250 14.41 21.64 3.47
N THR A 251 15.45 21.00 3.99
CA THR A 251 15.28 20.02 5.08
C THR A 251 14.65 20.58 6.34
N GLN A 252 14.73 21.89 6.55
CA GLN A 252 14.15 22.60 7.69
C GLN A 252 12.64 22.81 7.59
N LEU A 253 12.05 22.67 6.40
CA LEU A 253 10.63 22.95 6.16
C LEU A 253 9.72 22.03 6.99
N LEU A 254 10.07 20.75 7.07
CA LEU A 254 9.36 19.77 7.89
C LEU A 254 10.05 19.62 9.25
N ASN A 255 9.51 20.28 10.26
CA ASN A 255 9.95 20.23 11.64
C ASN A 255 8.73 20.12 12.58
N PRO A 256 8.89 19.79 13.87
CA PRO A 256 7.76 19.58 14.78
C PRO A 256 6.79 20.76 14.86
N LEU A 257 7.27 22.01 14.76
CA LEU A 257 6.41 23.20 14.83
C LEU A 257 5.55 23.36 13.58
N THR A 258 6.15 23.20 12.38
CA THR A 258 5.41 23.32 11.12
C THR A 258 4.40 22.18 10.95
N ILE A 259 4.73 20.96 11.38
CA ILE A 259 3.81 19.82 11.38
C ILE A 259 2.65 20.07 12.35
N LYS A 260 2.93 20.53 13.58
CA LYS A 260 1.89 20.85 14.57
C LYS A 260 0.96 21.96 14.08
N ALA A 261 1.50 23.01 13.46
CA ALA A 261 0.71 24.09 12.87
C ALA A 261 -0.18 23.58 11.72
N PHE A 262 0.39 22.76 10.82
CA PHE A 262 -0.38 22.12 9.74
C PHE A 262 -1.51 21.25 10.31
N ASN A 263 -1.22 20.41 11.29
CA ASN A 263 -2.22 19.51 11.88
C ASN A 263 -3.36 20.30 12.53
N ALA A 264 -3.04 21.39 13.25
CA ALA A 264 -4.06 22.26 13.85
C ALA A 264 -4.95 22.93 12.79
N LEU A 265 -4.36 23.44 11.71
CA LEU A 265 -5.11 24.05 10.59
C LEU A 265 -5.96 23.02 9.85
N TYR A 266 -5.39 21.83 9.59
CA TYR A 266 -6.11 20.78 8.87
C TYR A 266 -7.31 20.24 9.66
N TYR A 267 -7.16 20.04 10.97
CA TYR A 267 -8.26 19.66 11.85
C TYR A 267 -9.29 20.82 11.98
N GLY A 268 -8.81 22.06 12.10
CA GLY A 268 -9.63 23.26 12.24
C GLY A 268 -10.46 23.62 11.00
N LYS A 269 -10.09 23.12 9.79
CA LYS A 269 -10.83 23.42 8.57
C LYS A 269 -12.27 22.90 8.55
N VAL A 270 -12.56 21.86 9.36
CA VAL A 270 -13.91 21.30 9.54
C VAL A 270 -14.52 21.94 10.76
N LEU A 271 -15.53 22.80 10.55
CA LEU A 271 -16.17 23.58 11.59
C LEU A 271 -17.33 22.83 12.26
N GLN A 272 -18.04 22.02 11.48
CA GLN A 272 -19.17 21.21 11.95
C GLN A 272 -18.69 19.85 12.47
N THR A 273 -19.44 19.24 13.38
CA THR A 273 -19.18 17.89 13.87
C THR A 273 -19.33 16.83 12.76
N GLU A 274 -20.21 17.09 11.80
CA GLU A 274 -20.45 16.25 10.64
C GLU A 274 -20.74 17.13 9.42
N GLN A 275 -20.13 16.82 8.28
CA GLN A 275 -20.29 17.55 7.03
C GLN A 275 -20.29 16.57 5.86
N SER A 276 -21.32 16.65 5.00
CA SER A 276 -21.40 15.84 3.78
C SER A 276 -21.15 16.69 2.53
N ARG A 277 -20.49 16.08 1.53
CA ARG A 277 -20.24 16.70 0.23
C ARG A 277 -20.15 15.67 -0.86
N ARG A 278 -20.41 16.08 -2.10
CA ARG A 278 -20.03 15.30 -3.29
C ARG A 278 -18.63 15.69 -3.72
N THR A 279 -17.79 14.69 -3.99
CA THR A 279 -16.40 14.88 -4.43
C THR A 279 -16.06 13.90 -5.54
N SER A 280 -15.04 14.20 -6.36
CA SER A 280 -14.58 13.25 -7.37
C SER A 280 -13.81 12.10 -6.73
N PHE A 281 -13.80 10.94 -7.40
CA PHE A 281 -13.04 9.78 -6.93
C PHE A 281 -11.54 10.09 -6.80
N GLU A 282 -10.96 10.93 -7.66
CA GLU A 282 -9.55 11.32 -7.56
C GLU A 282 -9.26 12.06 -6.25
N THR A 283 -10.14 12.97 -5.87
CA THR A 283 -9.97 13.73 -4.62
C THR A 283 -10.14 12.83 -3.40
N TYR A 284 -11.10 11.89 -3.48
CA TYR A 284 -11.38 11.00 -2.37
C TYR A 284 -10.31 9.92 -2.20
N PHE A 285 -9.96 9.18 -3.26
CA PHE A 285 -9.03 8.05 -3.17
C PHE A 285 -7.57 8.47 -3.27
N TYR A 286 -7.23 9.47 -4.10
CA TYR A 286 -5.88 9.79 -4.53
C TYR A 286 -5.51 11.28 -4.33
N PRO A 287 -5.73 11.85 -3.13
CA PRO A 287 -5.48 13.29 -2.91
C PRO A 287 -4.01 13.68 -3.19
N LEU A 288 -3.06 12.81 -2.91
CA LEU A 288 -1.64 13.05 -3.15
C LEU A 288 -1.21 12.92 -4.61
N ASP A 289 -1.96 12.17 -5.42
CA ASP A 289 -1.68 12.05 -6.87
C ASP A 289 -1.97 13.36 -7.63
N GLN A 290 -2.65 14.33 -7.00
CA GLN A 290 -2.80 15.68 -7.51
C GLN A 290 -1.48 16.48 -7.49
N MET A 291 -0.47 15.99 -6.77
CA MET A 291 0.86 16.57 -6.67
C MET A 291 1.92 15.55 -7.09
N LEU A 292 2.41 15.64 -8.34
CA LEU A 292 3.50 14.78 -8.79
C LEU A 292 4.78 15.09 -8.00
N HIS A 293 5.52 14.03 -7.68
CA HIS A 293 6.78 14.10 -6.92
C HIS A 293 6.63 14.75 -5.53
N TRP A 294 5.45 14.61 -4.89
CA TRP A 294 5.25 15.14 -3.53
C TRP A 294 6.25 14.59 -2.50
N ASN A 295 6.87 13.43 -2.75
CA ASN A 295 7.96 12.90 -1.93
C ASN A 295 9.18 13.84 -1.82
N ARG A 296 9.34 14.80 -2.74
CA ARG A 296 10.36 15.86 -2.67
C ARG A 296 10.15 16.83 -1.49
N LEU A 297 8.97 16.87 -0.89
CA LEU A 297 8.71 17.66 0.31
C LEU A 297 9.56 17.22 1.51
N TYR A 298 10.01 15.96 1.54
CA TYR A 298 10.87 15.43 2.60
C TYR A 298 12.37 15.73 2.36
N GLY A 299 12.71 16.36 1.24
CA GLY A 299 14.07 16.71 0.86
C GLY A 299 14.92 15.52 0.36
N LYS A 300 16.22 15.76 0.17
CA LYS A 300 17.16 14.77 -0.39
C LYS A 300 17.30 13.46 0.41
N PRO A 301 17.26 13.47 1.77
CA PRO A 301 17.37 12.24 2.54
C PRO A 301 16.20 11.26 2.34
N GLY A 302 15.06 11.75 1.85
CA GLY A 302 13.84 10.96 1.70
C GLY A 302 13.08 10.78 3.01
N PHE A 303 12.19 9.79 3.05
CA PHE A 303 11.34 9.51 4.19
C PHE A 303 11.03 8.02 4.32
N LEU A 304 10.63 7.62 5.51
CA LEU A 304 10.12 6.30 5.83
C LEU A 304 8.60 6.42 6.01
N GLN A 305 7.85 5.52 5.42
CA GLN A 305 6.46 5.33 5.83
C GLN A 305 6.43 4.17 6.82
N TYR A 306 5.98 4.44 8.03
CA TYR A 306 5.75 3.44 9.05
C TYR A 306 4.27 3.06 9.06
N GLN A 307 3.94 1.84 8.68
CA GLN A 307 2.57 1.35 8.70
C GLN A 307 2.50 0.03 9.44
N PHE A 308 1.61 -0.03 10.41
CA PHE A 308 1.34 -1.22 11.23
C PHE A 308 -0.16 -1.44 11.36
N VAL A 309 -0.52 -2.63 11.82
CA VAL A 309 -1.88 -3.00 12.22
C VAL A 309 -1.83 -3.62 13.61
N ILE A 310 -2.81 -3.28 14.45
CA ILE A 310 -3.04 -3.91 15.77
C ILE A 310 -4.39 -4.62 15.71
N PRO A 311 -4.47 -5.91 16.11
CA PRO A 311 -5.74 -6.66 16.16
C PRO A 311 -6.80 -5.98 17.02
N THR A 312 -8.07 -6.12 16.67
CA THR A 312 -9.20 -5.47 17.37
C THR A 312 -9.18 -5.70 18.87
N ALA A 313 -8.82 -6.91 19.32
CA ALA A 313 -8.80 -7.28 20.74
C ALA A 313 -7.88 -6.40 21.60
N THR A 314 -6.76 -5.94 21.04
CA THR A 314 -5.77 -5.07 21.73
C THR A 314 -5.70 -3.68 21.07
N GLY A 315 -6.54 -3.42 20.08
CA GLY A 315 -6.44 -2.29 19.17
C GLY A 315 -6.55 -0.93 19.83
N ARG A 316 -7.52 -0.74 20.75
CA ARG A 316 -7.71 0.57 21.43
C ARG A 316 -6.53 0.90 22.32
N GLU A 317 -6.07 -0.05 23.12
CA GLU A 317 -4.94 0.13 24.02
C GLU A 317 -3.62 0.30 23.25
N GLY A 318 -3.35 -0.58 22.27
CA GLY A 318 -2.15 -0.54 21.46
C GLY A 318 -2.03 0.75 20.65
N MET A 319 -3.11 1.22 20.01
CA MET A 319 -3.12 2.49 19.30
C MET A 319 -2.84 3.66 20.22
N ARG A 320 -3.46 3.69 21.43
CA ARG A 320 -3.23 4.73 22.43
C ARG A 320 -1.76 4.75 22.82
N ARG A 321 -1.20 3.63 23.21
CA ARG A 321 0.18 3.53 23.67
C ARG A 321 1.19 3.95 22.60
N ILE A 322 0.97 3.53 21.35
CA ILE A 322 1.82 3.92 20.21
C ILE A 322 1.71 5.43 19.93
N LEU A 323 0.52 6.02 19.95
CA LEU A 323 0.34 7.46 19.76
C LEU A 323 0.98 8.27 20.89
N GLU A 324 0.91 7.81 22.14
CA GLU A 324 1.61 8.43 23.28
C GLU A 324 3.12 8.46 23.03
N GLU A 325 3.72 7.33 22.67
CA GLU A 325 5.16 7.24 22.36
C GLU A 325 5.58 8.21 21.23
N ILE A 326 4.76 8.28 20.15
CA ILE A 326 5.01 9.23 19.05
C ILE A 326 4.92 10.68 19.55
N THR A 327 3.89 11.02 20.32
CA THR A 327 3.72 12.41 20.82
C THR A 327 4.80 12.81 21.81
N GLU A 328 5.28 11.88 22.66
CA GLU A 328 6.36 12.09 23.60
C GLU A 328 7.69 12.32 22.89
N SER A 329 7.95 11.56 21.82
CA SER A 329 9.16 11.74 21.00
C SER A 329 9.24 13.11 20.31
N GLY A 330 8.11 13.79 20.14
CA GLY A 330 7.99 15.03 19.38
C GLY A 330 8.18 14.86 17.87
N GLN A 331 8.37 13.64 17.38
CA GLN A 331 8.51 13.33 15.96
C GLN A 331 7.13 13.04 15.38
N GLY A 332 6.60 13.95 14.58
CA GLY A 332 5.26 13.84 14.01
C GLY A 332 5.25 13.66 12.50
N SER A 333 4.09 13.31 12.03
CA SER A 333 3.74 13.24 10.62
C SER A 333 2.59 14.22 10.33
N PHE A 334 2.64 14.92 9.22
CA PHE A 334 1.49 15.67 8.73
C PHE A 334 0.57 14.75 7.88
N LEU A 335 1.10 13.62 7.43
CA LEU A 335 0.38 12.61 6.67
C LEU A 335 0.25 11.35 7.53
N ALA A 336 -0.78 11.33 8.35
CA ALA A 336 -1.10 10.21 9.21
C ALA A 336 -2.51 9.69 8.87
N VAL A 337 -2.61 8.40 8.53
CA VAL A 337 -3.83 7.77 8.03
C VAL A 337 -4.19 6.56 8.87
N LEU A 338 -5.36 6.63 9.52
CA LEU A 338 -5.95 5.54 10.31
C LEU A 338 -7.08 4.88 9.52
N LYS A 339 -7.15 3.55 9.57
CA LYS A 339 -8.23 2.75 8.96
C LYS A 339 -8.60 1.57 9.85
N ALA A 340 -9.83 1.10 9.72
CA ALA A 340 -10.24 -0.19 10.22
C ALA A 340 -10.11 -1.26 9.12
N PHE A 341 -9.60 -2.44 9.48
CA PHE A 341 -9.54 -3.61 8.63
C PHE A 341 -10.56 -4.66 9.08
N GLY A 342 -11.11 -5.38 8.11
CA GLY A 342 -11.91 -6.57 8.32
C GLY A 342 -11.06 -7.84 8.38
N LYS A 343 -11.71 -8.97 8.13
CA LYS A 343 -11.13 -10.30 8.23
C LYS A 343 -9.86 -10.46 7.40
N GLN A 344 -8.87 -11.16 7.95
CA GLN A 344 -7.64 -11.55 7.25
C GLN A 344 -7.94 -12.60 6.17
N ASN A 345 -7.23 -12.52 5.04
CA ASN A 345 -7.25 -13.55 4.00
C ASN A 345 -6.22 -14.68 4.26
N GLU A 346 -6.18 -15.67 3.35
CA GLU A 346 -5.34 -16.88 3.48
C GLU A 346 -3.90 -16.67 2.91
N ASN A 347 -3.55 -15.51 2.39
CA ASN A 347 -2.23 -15.25 1.80
C ASN A 347 -1.14 -15.19 2.88
N TYR A 348 -0.02 -15.89 2.66
CA TYR A 348 0.98 -16.16 3.70
C TYR A 348 1.60 -14.90 4.32
N LEU A 349 1.92 -13.90 3.49
CA LEU A 349 2.56 -12.65 3.90
C LEU A 349 1.65 -11.42 3.71
N SER A 350 0.33 -11.61 3.54
CA SER A 350 -0.61 -10.49 3.47
C SER A 350 -0.60 -9.69 4.78
N PHE A 351 -0.60 -8.36 4.64
CA PHE A 351 -0.46 -7.45 5.77
C PHE A 351 -1.72 -7.32 6.65
N PRO A 352 -2.95 -7.19 6.08
CA PRO A 352 -4.11 -6.91 6.91
C PRO A 352 -4.46 -8.05 7.86
N VAL A 353 -4.81 -7.67 9.10
CA VAL A 353 -5.55 -8.50 10.06
C VAL A 353 -6.72 -7.66 10.55
N GLU A 354 -7.78 -8.31 11.04
CA GLU A 354 -8.93 -7.59 11.60
C GLU A 354 -8.51 -6.70 12.77
N GLY A 355 -8.64 -5.38 12.59
CA GLY A 355 -8.15 -4.41 13.58
C GLY A 355 -7.96 -3.01 13.02
N TYR A 356 -7.12 -2.24 13.67
CA TYR A 356 -6.84 -0.85 13.28
C TYR A 356 -5.42 -0.71 12.72
N THR A 357 -5.29 -0.03 11.58
CA THR A 357 -4.00 0.23 10.94
C THR A 357 -3.72 1.72 10.90
N LEU A 358 -2.48 2.10 11.22
CA LEU A 358 -1.99 3.47 11.17
C LEU A 358 -0.76 3.55 10.27
N ALA A 359 -0.79 4.48 9.32
CA ALA A 359 0.33 4.80 8.44
C ALA A 359 0.81 6.23 8.70
N LEU A 360 2.11 6.40 8.88
CA LEU A 360 2.78 7.65 9.25
C LEU A 360 4.01 7.85 8.39
N ASP A 361 4.21 9.05 7.88
CA ASP A 361 5.39 9.41 7.10
C ASP A 361 6.38 10.19 7.96
N PHE A 362 7.60 9.66 8.09
CA PHE A 362 8.67 10.28 8.87
C PHE A 362 9.86 10.60 7.99
N LYS A 363 10.37 11.82 8.07
CA LYS A 363 11.61 12.19 7.44
C LYS A 363 12.77 11.34 7.96
N VAL A 364 13.67 10.91 7.07
CA VAL A 364 14.87 10.15 7.46
C VAL A 364 15.80 11.03 8.30
N THR A 365 15.99 10.64 9.54
CA THR A 365 16.94 11.22 10.53
C THR A 365 17.48 10.11 11.42
N PRO A 366 18.69 10.25 12.03
CA PRO A 366 19.20 9.23 12.93
C PRO A 366 18.27 8.92 14.13
N SER A 367 17.53 9.92 14.62
CA SER A 367 16.63 9.75 15.75
C SER A 367 15.36 8.99 15.42
N ILE A 368 14.90 9.02 14.14
CA ILE A 368 13.66 8.33 13.77
C ILE A 368 13.82 6.81 13.86
N PHE A 369 14.98 6.27 13.52
CA PHE A 369 15.21 4.82 13.59
C PHE A 369 15.02 4.29 15.01
N LYS A 370 15.53 5.02 16.02
CA LYS A 370 15.34 4.65 17.45
C LYS A 370 13.87 4.66 17.87
N LEU A 371 13.12 5.65 17.40
CA LEU A 371 11.67 5.69 17.65
C LEU A 371 10.99 4.49 17.02
N LEU A 372 11.27 4.22 15.73
CA LEU A 372 10.61 3.14 15.01
C LEU A 372 10.97 1.76 15.57
N ASP A 373 12.19 1.57 16.13
CA ASP A 373 12.55 0.32 16.82
C ASP A 373 11.70 0.10 18.07
N ARG A 374 11.47 1.15 18.86
CA ARG A 374 10.56 1.09 20.03
C ARG A 374 9.10 0.85 19.62
N LEU A 375 8.66 1.46 18.51
CA LEU A 375 7.31 1.22 17.99
C LEU A 375 7.12 -0.22 17.52
N ASP A 376 8.16 -0.86 16.94
CA ASP A 376 8.12 -2.27 16.57
C ASP A 376 7.88 -3.17 17.79
N GLU A 377 8.58 -2.90 18.90
CA GLU A 377 8.39 -3.63 20.16
C GLU A 377 6.94 -3.51 20.65
N LEU A 378 6.37 -2.30 20.62
CA LEU A 378 4.97 -2.07 20.99
C LEU A 378 4.01 -2.79 20.03
N VAL A 379 4.24 -2.70 18.73
CA VAL A 379 3.40 -3.40 17.72
C VAL A 379 3.38 -4.90 18.00
N LEU A 380 4.55 -5.51 18.26
CA LEU A 380 4.62 -6.95 18.61
C LEU A 380 3.97 -7.27 19.95
N GLN A 381 4.16 -6.42 20.97
CA GLN A 381 3.54 -6.58 22.29
C GLN A 381 2.01 -6.66 22.21
N TYR A 382 1.40 -5.88 21.29
CA TYR A 382 -0.04 -5.87 21.06
C TYR A 382 -0.50 -6.85 19.95
N GLY A 383 0.37 -7.77 19.52
CA GLY A 383 0.05 -8.81 18.53
C GLY A 383 -0.11 -8.31 17.11
N GLY A 384 0.46 -7.15 16.82
CA GLY A 384 0.38 -6.52 15.51
C GLY A 384 1.49 -6.94 14.55
N ARG A 385 1.50 -6.32 13.36
CA ARG A 385 2.53 -6.50 12.34
C ARG A 385 2.76 -5.23 11.53
N LEU A 386 3.92 -5.15 10.86
CA LEU A 386 4.29 -4.05 9.96
C LEU A 386 4.04 -4.44 8.51
N TYR A 387 3.71 -3.44 7.67
CA TYR A 387 3.46 -3.67 6.26
C TYR A 387 4.75 -3.71 5.43
N LEU A 388 5.05 -4.87 4.82
CA LEU A 388 6.26 -5.10 4.05
C LEU A 388 6.48 -4.09 2.92
N ALA A 389 5.43 -3.69 2.19
CA ALA A 389 5.53 -2.70 1.11
C ALA A 389 5.90 -1.28 1.59
N LYS A 390 5.89 -1.02 2.90
CA LYS A 390 6.25 0.26 3.52
C LYS A 390 7.56 0.21 4.27
N ASP A 391 8.00 -0.99 4.61
CA ASP A 391 9.16 -1.22 5.45
C ASP A 391 10.48 -1.01 4.70
N ALA A 392 11.47 -0.41 5.40
CA ALA A 392 12.85 -0.22 4.93
C ALA A 392 13.88 -0.56 6.01
N ARG A 393 13.46 -1.13 7.18
CA ARG A 393 14.35 -1.26 8.33
C ARG A 393 14.01 -2.40 9.32
N MET A 394 12.81 -2.97 9.27
CA MET A 394 12.36 -4.05 10.18
C MET A 394 13.39 -5.17 10.27
N THR A 395 13.65 -5.68 11.46
CA THR A 395 14.59 -6.78 11.67
C THR A 395 14.00 -8.14 11.27
N GLU A 396 14.85 -9.13 11.03
CA GLU A 396 14.43 -10.52 10.80
C GLU A 396 13.60 -11.05 11.98
N LEU A 397 14.00 -10.74 13.22
CA LEU A 397 13.27 -11.16 14.41
C LEU A 397 11.85 -10.57 14.46
N THR A 398 11.73 -9.28 14.20
CA THR A 398 10.42 -8.60 14.14
C THR A 398 9.54 -9.19 13.05
N PHE A 399 10.12 -9.44 11.86
CA PHE A 399 9.39 -10.06 10.75
C PHE A 399 8.88 -11.45 11.12
N LYS A 400 9.76 -12.35 11.57
CA LYS A 400 9.38 -13.74 11.90
C LYS A 400 8.38 -13.82 13.04
N ALA A 401 8.44 -12.91 14.02
CA ALA A 401 7.46 -12.82 15.11
C ALA A 401 6.08 -12.35 14.62
N SER A 402 6.02 -11.43 13.63
CA SER A 402 4.78 -10.83 13.16
C SER A 402 4.13 -11.57 11.98
N TYR A 403 4.87 -12.40 11.25
CA TYR A 403 4.39 -13.19 10.11
C TYR A 403 4.56 -14.68 10.34
N PRO A 404 3.69 -15.34 11.13
CA PRO A 404 3.90 -16.72 11.59
C PRO A 404 3.94 -17.76 10.46
N ARG A 405 3.38 -17.44 9.29
CA ARG A 405 3.35 -18.35 8.12
C ARG A 405 4.55 -18.18 7.17
N TRP A 406 5.63 -17.48 7.60
CA TRP A 406 6.81 -17.27 6.77
C TRP A 406 7.50 -18.58 6.34
N GLN A 407 7.43 -19.64 7.17
CA GLN A 407 8.01 -20.96 6.84
C GLN A 407 7.22 -21.66 5.72
N GLU A 408 5.88 -21.54 5.73
CA GLU A 408 5.03 -22.06 4.65
C GLU A 408 5.34 -21.31 3.35
N PHE A 409 5.52 -20.00 3.42
CA PHE A 409 5.94 -19.19 2.28
C PHE A 409 7.29 -19.66 1.69
N GLU A 410 8.31 -19.91 2.53
CA GLU A 410 9.61 -20.42 2.10
C GLU A 410 9.52 -21.83 1.50
N ALA A 411 8.67 -22.69 2.02
CA ALA A 411 8.43 -24.02 1.44
C ALA A 411 7.86 -23.93 0.01
N VAL A 412 6.94 -22.98 -0.24
CA VAL A 412 6.42 -22.72 -1.59
C VAL A 412 7.50 -22.15 -2.50
N ARG A 413 8.31 -21.19 -2.02
CA ARG A 413 9.45 -20.66 -2.80
C ARG A 413 10.42 -21.75 -3.23
N SER A 414 10.72 -22.70 -2.34
CA SER A 414 11.56 -23.85 -2.66
C SER A 414 10.92 -24.75 -3.73
N LYS A 415 9.64 -25.06 -3.56
CA LYS A 415 8.87 -25.92 -4.51
C LYS A 415 8.86 -25.36 -5.93
N TYR A 416 8.77 -24.03 -6.08
CA TYR A 416 8.65 -23.34 -7.36
C TYR A 416 9.97 -22.69 -7.84
N HIS A 417 11.10 -23.17 -7.38
CA HIS A 417 12.45 -22.76 -7.83
C HIS A 417 12.75 -21.27 -7.63
N ALA A 418 12.13 -20.64 -6.65
CA ALA A 418 12.30 -19.21 -6.40
C ALA A 418 13.51 -18.89 -5.50
N ILE A 419 13.89 -19.83 -4.61
CA ILE A 419 15.08 -19.69 -3.74
C ILE A 419 16.34 -19.71 -4.61
N GLY A 420 17.26 -18.77 -4.34
CA GLY A 420 18.48 -18.62 -5.13
C GLY A 420 18.28 -17.90 -6.47
N LYS A 421 17.04 -17.42 -6.75
CA LYS A 421 16.72 -16.66 -7.96
C LYS A 421 16.13 -15.29 -7.67
N PHE A 422 15.16 -15.20 -6.77
CA PHE A 422 14.52 -13.94 -6.41
C PHE A 422 14.94 -13.49 -5.02
N ALA A 423 15.59 -12.32 -4.96
CA ALA A 423 15.99 -11.70 -3.72
C ALA A 423 16.02 -10.17 -3.86
N SER A 424 15.57 -9.48 -2.82
CA SER A 424 15.67 -8.03 -2.66
C SER A 424 16.53 -7.67 -1.46
N LEU A 425 16.86 -6.38 -1.29
CA LEU A 425 17.48 -5.92 -0.06
C LEU A 425 16.62 -6.25 1.16
N GLN A 426 15.28 -6.09 1.04
CA GLN A 426 14.34 -6.45 2.10
C GLN A 426 14.39 -7.94 2.41
N SER A 427 14.29 -8.82 1.42
CA SER A 427 14.29 -10.27 1.67
C SER A 427 15.56 -10.74 2.36
N LYS A 428 16.74 -10.20 1.96
CA LYS A 428 18.02 -10.49 2.62
C LYS A 428 18.04 -10.05 4.08
N ARG A 429 17.53 -8.85 4.36
CA ARG A 429 17.41 -8.30 5.72
C ARG A 429 16.45 -9.10 6.60
N LEU A 430 15.41 -9.68 6.01
CA LEU A 430 14.36 -10.45 6.71
C LEU A 430 14.67 -11.97 6.79
N GLY A 431 15.81 -12.42 6.27
CA GLY A 431 16.19 -13.83 6.26
C GLY A 431 15.32 -14.69 5.34
N LEU A 432 14.88 -14.14 4.20
CA LEU A 432 14.12 -14.79 3.13
C LEU A 432 14.93 -14.93 1.83
N ALA A 433 16.27 -14.99 1.86
CA ALA A 433 17.13 -15.02 0.67
C ALA A 433 18.04 -16.23 0.66
#